data_1179b8f36b9922ef4ea4a659151c6741
#
_entry.id   1179b8f36b9922ef4ea4a659151c6741
#
_cell.length_a   1.000
_cell.length_b   1.000
_cell.length_c   1.000
_cell.angle_alpha   90.00
_cell.angle_beta   90.00
_cell.angle_gamma   90.00
#
_symmetry.space_group_name_H-M   'P 1'
#
loop_
_entity.id
_entity.type
_entity.pdbx_description
1 polymer ?
#
loop_
_entity_poly.entity_id
_entity_poly.type
_entity_poly.pdbx_seq_one_letter_code
_entity_poly.pdbx_strand_id
1 'polypeptide(L)'
;MFGVGIARGLATTMKHFFGKKVTIQYPEERAPLATGFRGLPRLVYDTDPEDLRCVACSICAVACPVDVIHIDTHRGPDRKLVLDRFDIEAGGCIFCGLCVEACPFEALTMMHSFELAAYNREQLLWTKEMLAIQATPATIADMDRIHGPKEEKGEPAPAKAPPSASAGTVAEPSLAHDAVPG
;
A
#
# COMPACT_ATOMS: atom_id res chain seq x y z
N MET A 1 -58.57 -2.28 12.50
CA MET A 1 -57.35 -3.08 12.63
C MET A 1 -56.07 -2.22 12.69
N PHE A 2 -56.19 -0.97 13.11
CA PHE A 2 -55.06 0.02 13.04
C PHE A 2 -54.03 -0.10 14.20
N GLY A 3 -54.25 -0.84 15.24
CA GLY A 3 -53.31 -0.92 16.40
C GLY A 3 -52.32 -2.10 16.40
N VAL A 4 -52.66 -3.18 15.69
CA VAL A 4 -51.89 -4.44 15.79
C VAL A 4 -50.48 -4.30 15.18
N GLY A 5 -50.32 -3.54 14.09
CA GLY A 5 -49.01 -3.33 13.46
C GLY A 5 -48.07 -2.53 14.37
N ILE A 6 -48.58 -1.51 15.04
CA ILE A 6 -47.79 -0.69 15.99
C ILE A 6 -47.37 -1.52 17.19
N ALA A 7 -48.29 -2.28 17.76
CA ALA A 7 -47.98 -3.18 18.90
C ALA A 7 -46.92 -4.23 18.53
N ARG A 8 -46.99 -4.80 17.31
CA ARG A 8 -46.01 -5.77 16.80
C ARG A 8 -44.64 -5.12 16.59
N GLY A 9 -44.61 -3.89 16.08
CA GLY A 9 -43.36 -3.11 15.94
C GLY A 9 -42.71 -2.83 17.28
N LEU A 10 -43.49 -2.35 18.27
CA LEU A 10 -43.00 -2.13 19.63
C LEU A 10 -42.50 -3.40 20.32
N ALA A 11 -43.20 -4.53 20.15
CA ALA A 11 -42.76 -5.81 20.68
C ALA A 11 -41.40 -6.26 20.09
N THR A 12 -41.18 -6.00 18.79
CA THR A 12 -39.90 -6.30 18.12
C THR A 12 -38.75 -5.45 18.68
N THR A 13 -38.94 -4.16 18.85
CA THR A 13 -37.93 -3.27 19.42
C THR A 13 -37.63 -3.61 20.88
N MET A 14 -38.66 -3.92 21.66
CA MET A 14 -38.54 -4.37 23.06
C MET A 14 -37.73 -5.67 23.16
N LYS A 15 -37.97 -6.64 22.27
CA LYS A 15 -37.18 -7.87 22.21
C LYS A 15 -35.70 -7.59 21.96
N HIS A 16 -35.36 -6.64 21.07
CA HIS A 16 -33.98 -6.26 20.80
C HIS A 16 -33.34 -5.48 21.95
N PHE A 17 -34.14 -4.70 22.69
CA PHE A 17 -33.67 -3.96 23.86
C PHE A 17 -33.14 -4.90 24.97
N PHE A 18 -33.82 -6.03 25.21
CA PHE A 18 -33.38 -7.04 26.17
C PHE A 18 -32.48 -8.13 25.57
N GLY A 19 -32.15 -8.04 24.26
CA GLY A 19 -31.27 -8.97 23.60
C GLY A 19 -29.79 -8.76 23.97
N LYS A 20 -28.94 -9.71 23.55
CA LYS A 20 -27.49 -9.58 23.69
C LYS A 20 -27.02 -8.38 22.83
N LYS A 21 -26.09 -7.59 23.39
CA LYS A 21 -25.43 -6.49 22.65
C LYS A 21 -24.64 -7.10 21.47
N VAL A 22 -24.78 -6.50 20.28
CA VAL A 22 -24.05 -6.88 19.07
C VAL A 22 -22.89 -5.93 18.81
N THR A 23 -22.92 -4.75 19.46
CA THR A 23 -21.91 -3.71 19.32
C THR A 23 -20.65 -4.05 20.12
N ILE A 24 -19.50 -3.80 19.50
CA ILE A 24 -18.19 -3.91 20.15
C ILE A 24 -17.87 -2.58 20.82
N GLN A 25 -17.37 -2.63 22.03
CA GLN A 25 -17.01 -1.44 22.82
C GLN A 25 -15.57 -1.03 22.49
N TYR A 26 -15.38 -0.39 21.34
CA TYR A 26 -14.07 0.17 20.98
C TYR A 26 -13.79 1.43 21.82
N PRO A 27 -12.56 1.66 22.35
CA PRO A 27 -11.32 0.90 22.08
C PRO A 27 -11.03 -0.27 23.04
N GLU A 28 -11.88 -0.52 24.06
CA GLU A 28 -11.67 -1.56 25.08
C GLU A 28 -11.75 -2.96 24.48
N GLU A 29 -12.71 -3.15 23.55
CA GLU A 29 -12.86 -4.37 22.78
C GLU A 29 -12.51 -4.11 21.33
N ARG A 30 -11.65 -4.96 20.75
CA ARG A 30 -11.27 -4.91 19.32
C ARG A 30 -11.80 -6.13 18.60
N ALA A 31 -12.39 -5.90 17.42
CA ALA A 31 -12.79 -7.00 16.56
C ALA A 31 -11.55 -7.76 16.05
N PRO A 32 -11.57 -9.08 16.01
CA PRO A 32 -10.52 -9.84 15.35
C PRO A 32 -10.49 -9.48 13.87
N LEU A 33 -9.32 -9.05 13.37
CA LEU A 33 -9.13 -8.72 11.97
C LEU A 33 -9.07 -10.00 11.13
N ALA A 34 -9.63 -9.95 9.92
CA ALA A 34 -9.53 -11.04 8.97
C ALA A 34 -8.07 -11.26 8.55
N THR A 35 -7.71 -12.50 8.22
CA THR A 35 -6.34 -12.88 7.81
C THR A 35 -5.87 -12.16 6.54
N GLY A 36 -6.79 -11.75 5.66
CA GLY A 36 -6.49 -10.97 4.46
C GLY A 36 -6.66 -9.46 4.64
N PHE A 37 -6.65 -8.95 5.88
CA PHE A 37 -6.77 -7.51 6.13
C PHE A 37 -5.55 -6.76 5.59
N ARG A 38 -5.80 -5.68 4.86
CA ARG A 38 -4.77 -4.82 4.27
C ARG A 38 -4.74 -3.47 4.99
N GLY A 39 -3.79 -3.33 5.90
CA GLY A 39 -3.48 -2.04 6.53
C GLY A 39 -2.36 -1.32 5.78
N LEU A 40 -1.61 -0.45 6.48
CA LEU A 40 -0.52 0.32 5.87
C LEU A 40 0.61 -0.61 5.40
N PRO A 41 1.13 -0.43 4.17
CA PRO A 41 2.34 -1.12 3.74
C PRO A 41 3.54 -0.70 4.58
N ARG A 42 4.41 -1.66 4.90
CA ARG A 42 5.63 -1.48 5.70
C ARG A 42 6.83 -2.02 4.98
N LEU A 43 7.99 -1.40 5.21
CA LEU A 43 9.30 -1.87 4.74
C LEU A 43 9.88 -2.88 5.72
N VAL A 44 10.31 -4.02 5.20
CA VAL A 44 10.84 -5.13 6.01
C VAL A 44 12.36 -5.08 6.06
N TYR A 45 12.91 -5.28 7.27
CA TYR A 45 14.33 -5.51 7.50
C TYR A 45 14.54 -6.80 8.30
N ASP A 46 15.69 -7.45 8.13
CA ASP A 46 15.98 -8.72 8.79
C ASP A 46 16.66 -8.50 10.17
N THR A 47 17.75 -7.77 10.20
CA THR A 47 18.58 -7.61 11.42
C THR A 47 18.60 -6.16 11.88
N ASP A 48 18.96 -5.25 11.00
CA ASP A 48 19.15 -3.83 11.32
C ASP A 48 18.12 -2.96 10.57
N PRO A 49 17.52 -1.95 11.23
CA PRO A 49 16.56 -1.04 10.60
C PRO A 49 17.15 -0.27 9.42
N GLU A 50 18.48 -0.13 9.33
CA GLU A 50 19.18 0.52 8.24
C GLU A 50 19.38 -0.41 7.04
N ASP A 51 19.40 -1.74 7.26
CA ASP A 51 19.56 -2.76 6.22
C ASP A 51 18.20 -3.31 5.78
N LEU A 52 17.48 -2.50 5.02
CA LEU A 52 16.17 -2.85 4.45
C LEU A 52 16.34 -3.87 3.31
N ARG A 53 15.42 -4.82 3.17
CA ARG A 53 15.35 -5.71 2.00
C ARG A 53 15.14 -4.96 0.69
N CYS A 54 14.76 -3.68 0.76
CA CYS A 54 14.47 -2.85 -0.39
C CYS A 54 15.76 -2.48 -1.14
N VAL A 55 15.83 -2.87 -2.42
CA VAL A 55 16.94 -2.55 -3.33
C VAL A 55 16.69 -1.28 -4.16
N ALA A 56 15.72 -0.47 -3.79
CA ALA A 56 15.42 0.80 -4.45
C ALA A 56 15.08 0.70 -5.96
N CYS A 57 14.45 -0.39 -6.40
CA CYS A 57 14.13 -0.66 -7.80
C CYS A 57 12.92 0.13 -8.35
N SER A 58 12.18 0.85 -7.52
CA SER A 58 11.00 1.67 -7.85
C SER A 58 9.82 0.94 -8.50
N ILE A 59 9.81 -0.40 -8.57
CA ILE A 59 8.71 -1.18 -9.16
C ILE A 59 7.38 -0.93 -8.42
N CYS A 60 7.43 -0.83 -7.09
CA CYS A 60 6.25 -0.57 -6.26
C CYS A 60 5.63 0.82 -6.51
N ALA A 61 6.45 1.84 -6.81
CA ALA A 61 5.96 3.17 -7.19
C ALA A 61 5.25 3.12 -8.54
N VAL A 62 5.82 2.44 -9.54
CA VAL A 62 5.19 2.25 -10.86
C VAL A 62 3.90 1.43 -10.76
N ALA A 63 3.84 0.44 -9.87
CA ALA A 63 2.64 -0.39 -9.66
C ALA A 63 1.52 0.34 -8.88
N CYS A 64 1.81 1.50 -8.29
CA CYS A 64 0.85 2.24 -7.50
C CYS A 64 -0.16 2.96 -8.39
N PRO A 65 -1.47 2.65 -8.34
CA PRO A 65 -2.47 3.28 -9.21
C PRO A 65 -2.78 4.73 -8.85
N VAL A 66 -2.41 5.18 -7.66
CA VAL A 66 -2.66 6.53 -7.13
C VAL A 66 -1.39 7.36 -6.91
N ASP A 67 -0.23 6.81 -7.29
CA ASP A 67 1.08 7.49 -7.28
C ASP A 67 1.43 8.17 -5.94
N VAL A 68 1.25 7.44 -4.83
CA VAL A 68 1.51 7.93 -3.47
C VAL A 68 2.84 7.45 -2.87
N ILE A 69 3.67 6.74 -3.66
CA ILE A 69 4.95 6.19 -3.22
C ILE A 69 6.07 7.01 -3.87
N HIS A 70 6.81 7.73 -3.05
CA HIS A 70 7.93 8.57 -3.49
C HIS A 70 9.25 7.93 -3.09
N ILE A 71 10.12 7.68 -4.08
CA ILE A 71 11.39 6.98 -3.89
C ILE A 71 12.51 7.82 -4.51
N ASP A 72 13.46 8.22 -3.67
CA ASP A 72 14.69 8.86 -4.13
C ASP A 72 15.86 7.89 -3.93
N THR A 73 16.71 7.79 -4.94
CA THR A 73 17.84 6.85 -4.96
C THR A 73 19.06 7.47 -5.56
N HIS A 74 20.23 7.09 -5.06
CA HIS A 74 21.51 7.41 -5.71
C HIS A 74 22.31 6.15 -5.98
N ARG A 75 23.34 6.25 -6.81
CA ARG A 75 24.29 5.16 -7.05
C ARG A 75 25.46 5.29 -6.08
N GLY A 76 25.62 4.28 -5.23
CA GLY A 76 26.78 4.14 -4.36
C GLY A 76 28.07 3.87 -5.14
N PRO A 77 29.24 3.87 -4.44
CA PRO A 77 30.55 3.60 -5.03
C PRO A 77 30.63 2.21 -5.70
N ASP A 78 29.89 1.24 -5.21
CA ASP A 78 29.78 -0.13 -5.73
C ASP A 78 28.81 -0.28 -6.91
N ARG A 79 28.35 0.83 -7.49
CA ARG A 79 27.31 0.89 -8.53
C ARG A 79 25.95 0.32 -8.13
N LYS A 80 25.76 -0.06 -6.87
CA LYS A 80 24.46 -0.46 -6.33
C LYS A 80 23.57 0.77 -6.11
N LEU A 81 22.26 0.58 -6.27
CA LEU A 81 21.28 1.61 -5.89
C LEU A 81 21.19 1.64 -4.37
N VAL A 82 21.24 2.83 -3.82
CA VAL A 82 21.05 3.11 -2.39
C VAL A 82 19.74 3.86 -2.22
N LEU A 83 18.94 3.43 -1.26
CA LEU A 83 17.65 4.03 -0.95
C LEU A 83 17.84 5.24 -0.02
N ASP A 84 17.73 6.44 -0.56
CA ASP A 84 17.82 7.68 0.23
C ASP A 84 16.50 7.98 0.94
N ARG A 85 15.43 7.95 0.16
CA ARG A 85 14.10 8.30 0.62
C ARG A 85 13.09 7.29 0.13
N PHE A 86 12.17 6.92 1.02
CA PHE A 86 11.01 6.10 0.70
C PHE A 86 9.83 6.60 1.52
N ASP A 87 8.93 7.32 0.89
CA ASP A 87 7.78 7.89 1.55
C ASP A 87 6.49 7.35 0.96
N ILE A 88 5.51 7.16 1.81
CA ILE A 88 4.14 6.80 1.42
C ILE A 88 3.19 7.85 1.98
N GLU A 89 2.42 8.49 1.10
CA GLU A 89 1.33 9.36 1.51
C GLU A 89 0.10 8.50 1.87
N ALA A 90 -0.03 8.14 3.16
CA ALA A 90 -1.11 7.27 3.64
C ALA A 90 -2.49 7.88 3.43
N GLY A 91 -2.60 9.21 3.40
CA GLY A 91 -3.87 9.93 3.13
C GLY A 91 -4.43 9.75 1.73
N GLY A 92 -3.56 9.41 0.75
CA GLY A 92 -3.96 9.09 -0.62
C GLY A 92 -3.97 7.59 -0.92
N CYS A 93 -3.43 6.76 -0.03
CA CYS A 93 -3.31 5.33 -0.22
C CYS A 93 -4.68 4.63 -0.14
N ILE A 94 -5.00 3.81 -1.13
CA ILE A 94 -6.23 3.00 -1.17
C ILE A 94 -6.06 1.59 -0.58
N PHE A 95 -4.91 1.28 0.00
CA PHE A 95 -4.59 0.00 0.65
C PHE A 95 -4.85 -1.23 -0.24
N CYS A 96 -4.63 -1.10 -1.55
CA CYS A 96 -4.90 -2.18 -2.52
C CYS A 96 -3.91 -3.35 -2.44
N GLY A 97 -2.69 -3.14 -1.92
CA GLY A 97 -1.64 -4.15 -1.80
C GLY A 97 -0.84 -4.43 -3.07
N LEU A 98 -1.12 -3.77 -4.20
CA LEU A 98 -0.40 -3.99 -5.46
C LEU A 98 1.11 -3.72 -5.35
N CYS A 99 1.52 -2.75 -4.53
CA CYS A 99 2.93 -2.46 -4.28
C CYS A 99 3.66 -3.62 -3.59
N VAL A 100 2.95 -4.37 -2.73
CA VAL A 100 3.47 -5.56 -2.05
C VAL A 100 3.57 -6.72 -3.03
N GLU A 101 2.50 -6.99 -3.80
CA GLU A 101 2.47 -8.05 -4.81
C GLU A 101 3.51 -7.84 -5.92
N ALA A 102 3.76 -6.57 -6.30
CA ALA A 102 4.74 -6.22 -7.33
C ALA A 102 6.20 -6.30 -6.86
N CYS A 103 6.46 -6.40 -5.56
CA CYS A 103 7.81 -6.39 -5.01
C CYS A 103 8.51 -7.75 -5.17
N PRO A 104 9.53 -7.91 -6.04
CA PRO A 104 10.20 -9.19 -6.24
C PRO A 104 11.14 -9.57 -5.09
N PHE A 105 11.46 -8.60 -4.21
CA PHE A 105 12.38 -8.77 -3.08
C PHE A 105 11.66 -9.02 -1.76
N GLU A 106 10.32 -9.07 -1.77
CA GLU A 106 9.51 -9.22 -0.55
C GLU A 106 9.90 -8.18 0.53
N ALA A 107 10.24 -6.97 0.06
CA ALA A 107 10.66 -5.87 0.94
C ALA A 107 9.48 -5.08 1.51
N LEU A 108 8.26 -5.35 1.05
CA LEU A 108 7.03 -4.71 1.51
C LEU A 108 6.06 -5.76 2.06
N THR A 109 5.34 -5.40 3.12
CA THR A 109 4.25 -6.20 3.69
C THR A 109 3.10 -5.32 4.13
N MET A 110 1.87 -5.88 4.18
CA MET A 110 0.69 -5.17 4.71
C MET A 110 0.52 -5.51 6.18
N MET A 111 0.42 -4.48 7.02
CA MET A 111 0.21 -4.66 8.46
C MET A 111 -1.28 -4.82 8.78
N HIS A 112 -1.56 -5.46 9.93
CA HIS A 112 -2.91 -5.54 10.51
C HIS A 112 -3.27 -4.29 11.34
N SER A 113 -2.53 -3.17 11.18
CA SER A 113 -2.83 -1.91 11.85
C SER A 113 -3.71 -1.03 10.95
N PHE A 114 -4.77 -0.48 11.53
CA PHE A 114 -5.70 0.43 10.86
C PHE A 114 -5.83 1.79 11.59
N GLU A 115 -5.18 1.94 12.73
CA GLU A 115 -5.26 3.17 13.54
C GLU A 115 -4.30 4.23 12.98
N LEU A 116 -4.70 4.85 11.87
CA LEU A 116 -3.91 5.85 11.14
C LEU A 116 -4.52 7.26 11.23
N ALA A 117 -5.48 7.47 12.14
CA ALA A 117 -6.13 8.77 12.28
C ALA A 117 -5.12 9.83 12.71
N ALA A 118 -5.14 10.98 12.03
CA ALA A 118 -4.26 12.11 12.30
C ALA A 118 -5.03 13.42 12.16
N TYR A 119 -4.60 14.47 12.88
CA TYR A 119 -5.23 15.79 12.81
C TYR A 119 -4.83 16.57 11.55
N ASN A 120 -3.62 16.36 11.05
CA ASN A 120 -3.06 17.06 9.90
C ASN A 120 -2.63 16.07 8.82
N ARG A 121 -2.78 16.44 7.54
CA ARG A 121 -2.37 15.61 6.40
C ARG A 121 -0.87 15.31 6.41
N GLU A 122 -0.04 16.23 6.86
CA GLU A 122 1.41 16.04 6.96
C GLU A 122 1.81 14.87 7.85
N GLN A 123 1.02 14.57 8.89
CA GLN A 123 1.24 13.42 9.77
C GLN A 123 0.94 12.08 9.11
N LEU A 124 0.27 12.10 7.95
CA LEU A 124 -0.01 10.93 7.12
C LEU A 124 1.07 10.68 6.05
N LEU A 125 2.13 11.50 6.03
CA LEU A 125 3.33 11.22 5.25
C LEU A 125 4.26 10.32 6.07
N TRP A 126 4.37 9.08 5.65
CA TRP A 126 5.13 8.06 6.36
C TRP A 126 6.49 7.88 5.69
N THR A 127 7.54 8.25 6.41
CA THR A 127 8.93 8.18 5.94
C THR A 127 9.50 6.77 6.08
N LYS A 128 10.63 6.55 5.43
CA LYS A 128 11.37 5.28 5.45
C LYS A 128 11.54 4.72 6.87
N GLU A 129 11.91 5.55 7.83
CA GLU A 129 12.16 5.18 9.23
C GLU A 129 10.87 4.76 9.94
N MET A 130 9.77 5.45 9.66
CA MET A 130 8.45 5.12 10.21
C MET A 130 7.88 3.84 9.61
N LEU A 131 8.24 3.52 8.37
CA LEU A 131 7.76 2.34 7.65
C LEU A 131 8.55 1.08 7.99
N ALA A 132 9.79 1.19 8.47
CA ALA A 132 10.65 0.06 8.77
C ALA A 132 10.05 -0.86 9.85
N ILE A 133 10.01 -2.16 9.57
CA ILE A 133 9.54 -3.19 10.49
C ILE A 133 10.41 -4.44 10.42
N GLN A 134 10.72 -5.02 11.57
CA GLN A 134 11.51 -6.24 11.64
C GLN A 134 10.74 -7.46 11.09
N ALA A 135 11.45 -8.33 10.36
CA ALA A 135 10.95 -9.62 9.89
C ALA A 135 10.81 -10.59 11.07
N THR A 136 9.68 -10.51 11.77
CA THR A 136 9.30 -11.49 12.80
C THR A 136 8.55 -12.66 12.18
N PRO A 137 8.43 -13.82 12.87
CA PRO A 137 7.62 -14.94 12.37
C PRO A 137 6.17 -14.54 12.00
N ALA A 138 5.58 -13.57 12.74
CA ALA A 138 4.25 -13.05 12.44
C ALA A 138 4.24 -12.23 11.15
N THR A 139 5.24 -11.36 10.96
CA THR A 139 5.40 -10.56 9.73
C THR A 139 5.62 -11.46 8.51
N ILE A 140 6.45 -12.50 8.66
CA ILE A 140 6.71 -13.48 7.58
C ILE A 140 5.43 -14.24 7.23
N ALA A 141 4.65 -14.68 8.22
CA ALA A 141 3.37 -15.36 7.97
C ALA A 141 2.36 -14.46 7.22
N ASP A 142 2.37 -13.16 7.48
CA ASP A 142 1.54 -12.21 6.75
C ASP A 142 2.04 -12.01 5.30
N MET A 143 3.35 -11.99 5.08
CA MET A 143 3.95 -11.95 3.75
C MET A 143 3.59 -13.20 2.92
N ASP A 144 3.69 -14.39 3.51
CA ASP A 144 3.36 -15.66 2.83
C ASP A 144 1.87 -15.73 2.44
N ARG A 145 0.99 -15.10 3.20
CA ARG A 145 -0.44 -15.00 2.85
C ARG A 145 -0.70 -14.13 1.62
N ILE A 146 0.11 -13.07 1.43
CA ILE A 146 -0.05 -12.13 0.33
C ILE A 146 0.60 -12.67 -0.93
N HIS A 147 1.81 -13.21 -0.82
CA HIS A 147 2.59 -13.71 -1.95
C HIS A 147 2.28 -15.17 -2.32
N GLY A 148 1.51 -15.88 -1.47
CA GLY A 148 1.32 -17.33 -1.58
C GLY A 148 2.54 -18.13 -1.11
N PRO A 149 2.41 -19.47 -0.99
CA PRO A 149 3.55 -20.32 -0.64
C PRO A 149 4.64 -20.15 -1.70
N LYS A 150 5.87 -19.93 -1.25
CA LYS A 150 7.04 -19.81 -2.15
C LYS A 150 7.18 -21.11 -2.94
N GLU A 151 6.71 -21.12 -4.17
CA GLU A 151 7.31 -22.02 -5.15
C GLU A 151 8.76 -21.57 -5.28
N GLU A 152 9.71 -22.46 -5.04
CA GLU A 152 11.14 -22.19 -5.27
C GLU A 152 11.28 -21.69 -6.70
N LYS A 153 11.28 -20.35 -6.85
CA LYS A 153 11.53 -19.72 -8.14
C LYS A 153 12.97 -20.04 -8.48
N GLY A 154 13.13 -20.96 -9.40
CA GLY A 154 14.40 -21.14 -10.08
C GLY A 154 14.93 -19.78 -10.51
N GLU A 155 16.23 -19.65 -10.43
CA GLU A 155 17.08 -18.51 -10.79
C GLU A 155 16.46 -17.56 -11.83
N PRO A 156 16.35 -16.25 -11.59
CA PRO A 156 15.69 -15.33 -12.48
C PRO A 156 16.37 -15.38 -13.86
N ALA A 157 15.60 -15.73 -14.88
CA ALA A 157 16.06 -15.66 -16.26
C ALA A 157 16.62 -14.26 -16.55
N PRO A 158 17.75 -14.10 -17.27
CA PRO A 158 18.35 -12.81 -17.55
C PRO A 158 17.33 -11.91 -18.25
N ALA A 159 17.16 -10.70 -17.69
CA ALA A 159 16.22 -9.71 -18.18
C ALA A 159 16.42 -9.49 -19.69
N LYS A 160 15.41 -9.80 -20.49
CA LYS A 160 15.38 -9.41 -21.91
C LYS A 160 15.54 -7.89 -21.97
N ALA A 161 16.59 -7.45 -22.67
CA ALA A 161 16.81 -6.05 -22.98
C ALA A 161 15.54 -5.45 -23.63
N PRO A 162 15.18 -4.21 -23.26
CA PRO A 162 14.04 -3.55 -23.89
C PRO A 162 14.28 -3.44 -25.39
N PRO A 163 13.23 -3.61 -26.25
CA PRO A 163 13.37 -3.42 -27.68
C PRO A 163 13.86 -2.00 -27.95
N SER A 164 14.92 -1.87 -28.74
CA SER A 164 15.47 -0.59 -29.18
C SER A 164 14.35 0.23 -29.82
N ALA A 165 14.04 1.38 -29.23
CA ALA A 165 13.12 2.34 -29.81
C ALA A 165 13.66 2.78 -31.18
N SER A 166 12.99 2.34 -32.25
CA SER A 166 13.18 2.86 -33.59
C SER A 166 12.83 4.36 -33.54
N ALA A 167 13.82 5.19 -33.93
CA ALA A 167 13.66 6.63 -34.05
C ALA A 167 12.54 6.96 -35.04
N GLY A 168 11.34 7.21 -34.51
CA GLY A 168 10.26 7.81 -35.26
C GLY A 168 10.50 9.31 -35.35
N THR A 169 10.79 9.79 -36.54
CA THR A 169 10.93 11.19 -36.90
C THR A 169 9.64 11.94 -36.49
N VAL A 170 9.74 12.78 -35.46
CA VAL A 170 8.65 13.69 -35.09
C VAL A 170 8.67 14.83 -36.10
N ALA A 171 7.64 14.90 -36.94
CA ALA A 171 7.39 16.04 -37.81
C ALA A 171 6.99 17.25 -36.93
N GLU A 172 7.75 18.34 -37.02
CA GLU A 172 7.42 19.62 -36.41
C GLU A 172 6.12 20.17 -37.02
N PRO A 173 5.13 20.62 -36.20
CA PRO A 173 4.02 21.40 -36.72
C PRO A 173 4.50 22.86 -36.96
N SER A 174 4.43 23.28 -38.22
CA SER A 174 4.65 24.67 -38.64
C SER A 174 3.61 25.59 -37.98
N LEU A 175 4.09 26.49 -37.14
CA LEU A 175 3.30 27.63 -36.62
C LEU A 175 3.08 28.64 -37.75
N ALA A 176 1.88 28.62 -38.34
CA ALA A 176 1.42 29.73 -39.18
C ALA A 176 1.03 30.91 -38.24
N HIS A 177 1.78 32.00 -38.35
CA HIS A 177 1.42 33.29 -37.79
C HIS A 177 0.24 33.85 -38.58
N ASP A 178 -0.95 33.86 -38.06
CA ASP A 178 -2.06 34.68 -38.53
C ASP A 178 -1.97 36.04 -37.88
N ALA A 179 -1.65 37.04 -38.70
CA ALA A 179 -1.62 38.48 -38.39
C ALA A 179 -3.07 38.98 -38.18
N VAL A 180 -3.31 39.61 -37.03
CA VAL A 180 -4.54 40.37 -36.77
C VAL A 180 -4.41 41.76 -37.44
N PRO A 181 -5.36 42.19 -38.31
CA PRO A 181 -5.39 43.57 -38.81
C PRO A 181 -6.12 44.49 -37.82
N GLY A 182 -5.60 45.74 -37.72
CA GLY A 182 -5.86 46.94 -36.99
C GLY A 182 -7.27 47.36 -36.55
#